data_1b07e37e6590718c2fd937a7180fbf2b
#
_entry.id   1b07e37e6590718c2fd937a7180fbf2b
#
_cell.length_a   1.000
_cell.length_b   1.000
_cell.length_c   1.000
_cell.angle_alpha   90.00
_cell.angle_beta   90.00
_cell.angle_gamma   90.00
#
_symmetry.space_group_name_H-M   'P 1'
#
loop_
_entity.id
_entity.type
_entity.pdbx_description
1 polymer ?
#
loop_
_entity_poly.entity_id
_entity_poly.type
_entity_poly.pdbx_seq_one_letter_code
_entity_poly.pdbx_strand_id
1 'polypeptide(L)'
;FALPQLPNAAAAQPQAYASYAPAPIQSYAPVPSNSPQSDPAATSGGPSLPANSNATAIPAPATPTYADAGAAQGYAASSYSASPYAAAPASLAPMPTPAPAYTPPRAYAAKSSTAPLPANAPLPAKVGREIAALRQSTAPQFEGAASLRARSGEEGTSRLFEANTRIAASVSPFGIGRLGVAINPVVISAGAPKQSAIAIIGTNPLVNAEAIVAGNTIVLPALDSRSRAGAGLSMFYDSGPISLDAGVTPLGFMRKSFTGGLTGRLDLGDAQIRATVEQRPVTDSVLAYSGDRDPLTGVEWGGVIKRNASMGLSGNFGSAGAYMDAAYRQLKGHNVTSNTGYEINAGAYFRPIDSDGDQLQIGLNANLQAYDRNLRFFSFGQGGYFSPQQFVSVAMPVSYTKEREHWLAKAGFSIGVQHYSEDSSPIFPNNPAAQQAIDSYAAADNTVLARYDSASKTGIGLTGQLLGEYKFRGGSAAGGELSLDTFGIYNEYKFRFYLRRILSSQ
;
A
#
# COMPACT_ATOMS: atom_id res chain seq x y z
N PHE A 1 -27.01 -14.85 -47.31
CA PHE A 1 -26.21 -13.76 -46.72
C PHE A 1 -24.88 -14.33 -46.37
N ALA A 2 -23.84 -14.04 -47.22
CA ALA A 2 -22.46 -14.44 -47.02
C ALA A 2 -21.74 -13.41 -46.17
N LEU A 3 -21.06 -13.89 -45.14
CA LEU A 3 -20.15 -13.05 -44.31
C LEU A 3 -18.81 -12.83 -45.07
N PRO A 4 -18.23 -11.64 -45.05
CA PRO A 4 -16.94 -11.38 -45.69
C PRO A 4 -15.80 -12.03 -44.89
N GLN A 5 -14.90 -12.70 -45.61
CA GLN A 5 -13.68 -13.29 -45.09
C GLN A 5 -12.68 -12.16 -44.69
N LEU A 6 -12.12 -12.26 -43.48
CA LEU A 6 -11.00 -11.43 -43.02
C LEU A 6 -9.70 -11.89 -43.72
N PRO A 7 -8.80 -10.97 -44.07
CA PRO A 7 -7.53 -11.32 -44.70
C PRO A 7 -6.58 -12.00 -43.71
N ASN A 8 -5.87 -13.03 -44.20
CA ASN A 8 -4.82 -13.76 -43.51
C ASN A 8 -3.75 -12.81 -42.91
N ALA A 9 -3.59 -12.85 -41.60
CA ALA A 9 -2.44 -12.26 -40.94
C ALA A 9 -1.20 -13.11 -41.24
N ALA A 10 -0.28 -12.56 -42.03
CA ALA A 10 1.05 -13.12 -42.23
C ALA A 10 1.77 -13.20 -40.88
N ALA A 11 2.33 -14.38 -40.59
CA ALA A 11 3.13 -14.64 -39.40
C ALA A 11 4.35 -13.72 -39.39
N ALA A 12 4.38 -12.79 -38.42
CA ALA A 12 5.55 -11.99 -38.12
C ALA A 12 6.62 -12.89 -37.53
N GLN A 13 7.75 -13.02 -38.21
CA GLN A 13 8.94 -13.71 -37.69
C GLN A 13 9.44 -12.97 -36.45
N PRO A 14 9.92 -13.66 -35.41
CA PRO A 14 10.52 -13.02 -34.25
C PRO A 14 11.83 -12.33 -34.68
N GLN A 15 11.88 -11.02 -34.54
CA GLN A 15 13.12 -10.25 -34.64
C GLN A 15 14.10 -10.75 -33.58
N ALA A 16 15.25 -11.18 -34.01
CA ALA A 16 16.39 -11.54 -33.17
C ALA A 16 16.80 -10.28 -32.39
N TYR A 17 16.71 -10.34 -31.06
CA TYR A 17 17.30 -9.35 -30.18
C TYR A 17 18.82 -9.38 -30.39
N ALA A 18 19.37 -8.24 -30.83
CA ALA A 18 20.80 -8.06 -30.91
C ALA A 18 21.39 -8.26 -29.51
N SER A 19 22.34 -9.18 -29.40
CA SER A 19 23.14 -9.39 -28.21
C SER A 19 23.98 -8.13 -27.98
N TYR A 20 23.64 -7.36 -26.93
CA TYR A 20 24.51 -6.30 -26.43
C TYR A 20 25.68 -6.98 -25.70
N ALA A 21 26.83 -7.05 -26.37
CA ALA A 21 28.09 -7.26 -25.70
C ALA A 21 28.43 -5.95 -24.93
N PRO A 22 28.84 -6.02 -23.66
CA PRO A 22 29.28 -4.82 -22.94
C PRO A 22 30.49 -4.21 -23.64
N ALA A 23 30.47 -2.90 -23.85
CA ALA A 23 31.59 -2.16 -24.38
C ALA A 23 32.78 -2.26 -23.40
N PRO A 24 34.02 -2.38 -23.88
CA PRO A 24 35.20 -2.46 -23.01
C PRO A 24 35.34 -1.14 -22.23
N ILE A 25 35.46 -1.28 -20.90
CA ILE A 25 35.69 -0.17 -19.97
C ILE A 25 37.06 0.42 -20.25
N GLN A 26 37.11 1.70 -20.65
CA GLN A 26 38.36 2.45 -20.71
C GLN A 26 38.91 2.63 -19.29
N SER A 27 40.10 2.12 -19.03
CA SER A 27 40.86 2.35 -17.81
C SER A 27 41.26 3.80 -17.68
N TYR A 28 40.74 4.50 -16.69
CA TYR A 28 41.23 5.83 -16.30
C TYR A 28 42.49 5.68 -15.49
N ALA A 29 43.56 6.39 -15.89
CA ALA A 29 44.83 6.48 -15.15
C ALA A 29 44.63 7.18 -13.79
N PRO A 30 45.38 6.78 -12.76
CA PRO A 30 45.25 7.37 -11.44
C PRO A 30 45.74 8.83 -11.39
N VAL A 31 44.94 9.69 -10.77
CA VAL A 31 45.28 11.09 -10.47
C VAL A 31 46.26 11.09 -9.26
N PRO A 32 47.37 11.83 -9.29
CA PRO A 32 48.33 11.87 -8.19
C PRO A 32 47.71 12.56 -6.96
N SER A 33 47.87 11.91 -5.79
CA SER A 33 47.49 12.43 -4.48
C SER A 33 48.47 13.52 -4.03
N ASN A 34 48.02 14.75 -3.85
CA ASN A 34 48.70 15.78 -3.10
C ASN A 34 48.34 15.68 -1.61
N SER A 35 49.26 15.23 -0.81
CA SER A 35 49.20 15.31 0.65
C SER A 35 49.59 16.71 1.12
N PRO A 36 48.89 17.36 2.03
CA PRO A 36 49.43 18.52 2.74
C PRO A 36 50.30 18.07 3.91
N GLN A 37 51.44 18.68 3.94
CA GLN A 37 52.52 18.58 4.92
C GLN A 37 52.09 19.14 6.28
N SER A 38 52.45 18.44 7.36
CA SER A 38 52.32 18.86 8.75
C SER A 38 53.38 19.87 9.14
N ASP A 39 53.00 20.93 9.82
CA ASP A 39 53.93 21.79 10.59
C ASP A 39 53.46 21.94 12.04
N PRO A 40 54.40 22.09 13.00
CA PRO A 40 54.16 21.81 14.41
C PRO A 40 53.95 23.05 15.30
N ALA A 41 53.29 22.79 16.41
CA ALA A 41 53.36 23.42 17.74
C ALA A 41 53.28 24.94 17.92
N ALA A 42 52.28 25.37 18.70
CA ALA A 42 52.41 26.45 19.67
C ALA A 42 51.51 26.23 20.89
N THR A 43 52.17 26.22 22.04
CA THR A 43 51.71 26.18 23.42
C THR A 43 51.12 27.51 23.88
N SER A 44 50.09 27.47 24.76
CA SER A 44 49.78 28.35 25.92
C SER A 44 48.30 28.22 26.27
N GLY A 45 47.84 27.85 27.47
CA GLY A 45 48.19 28.36 28.78
C GLY A 45 46.94 28.93 29.42
N GLY A 46 46.19 28.19 30.26
CA GLY A 46 45.30 28.39 31.37
C GLY A 46 44.20 29.48 31.34
N PRO A 47 43.30 29.58 32.32
CA PRO A 47 43.23 28.93 33.61
C PRO A 47 41.87 28.25 33.98
N SER A 48 41.95 27.42 34.97
CA SER A 48 40.89 26.76 35.73
C SER A 48 40.05 27.72 36.62
N LEU A 49 38.77 27.47 36.80
CA LEU A 49 37.96 27.82 37.97
C LEU A 49 36.86 26.78 38.22
N PRO A 50 36.23 26.71 39.40
CA PRO A 50 36.19 25.48 40.18
C PRO A 50 34.82 24.78 40.19
N ALA A 51 34.83 23.52 40.67
CA ALA A 51 33.70 22.65 40.90
C ALA A 51 32.69 23.26 41.92
N ASN A 52 31.41 23.06 41.65
CA ASN A 52 30.43 23.05 42.70
C ASN A 52 29.55 21.79 42.59
N SER A 53 29.62 21.04 43.68
CA SER A 53 28.91 19.82 43.97
C SER A 53 27.43 20.07 44.34
N ASN A 54 26.54 19.26 43.79
CA ASN A 54 25.37 18.63 44.39
C ASN A 54 24.20 18.58 43.41
N ALA A 55 24.02 17.43 42.74
CA ALA A 55 22.71 16.97 42.30
C ALA A 55 22.74 15.43 42.27
N THR A 56 21.80 14.88 42.98
CA THR A 56 21.52 13.46 43.20
C THR A 56 21.35 12.71 41.90
N ALA A 57 22.09 11.62 41.70
CA ALA A 57 22.05 10.77 40.55
C ALA A 57 20.82 9.85 40.57
N ILE A 58 20.10 9.87 39.45
CA ILE A 58 19.13 8.82 39.08
C ILE A 58 19.90 7.80 38.25
N PRO A 59 19.85 6.50 38.54
CA PRO A 59 20.61 5.50 37.79
C PRO A 59 20.02 5.31 36.38
N ALA A 60 20.86 5.46 35.37
CA ALA A 60 20.55 5.10 33.99
C ALA A 60 20.55 3.57 33.81
N PRO A 61 19.69 3.01 32.94
CA PRO A 61 19.71 1.58 32.66
C PRO A 61 20.98 1.19 31.91
N ALA A 62 21.53 0.04 32.29
CA ALA A 62 22.77 -0.51 31.80
C ALA A 62 22.73 -0.78 30.28
N THR A 63 23.65 -0.21 29.53
CA THR A 63 24.00 -0.59 28.16
C THR A 63 24.76 -1.92 28.18
N PRO A 64 24.39 -2.90 27.34
CA PRO A 64 25.23 -4.08 27.17
C PRO A 64 26.50 -3.72 26.39
N THR A 65 27.67 -3.96 26.99
CA THR A 65 28.98 -3.89 26.37
C THR A 65 29.10 -5.02 25.35
N TYR A 66 29.19 -4.67 24.06
CA TYR A 66 29.66 -5.60 23.03
C TYR A 66 31.20 -5.65 23.07
N ALA A 67 31.70 -6.86 23.28
CA ALA A 67 33.13 -7.15 23.14
C ALA A 67 33.50 -7.10 21.65
N ASP A 68 34.56 -6.36 21.39
CA ASP A 68 35.24 -6.22 20.11
C ASP A 68 35.85 -7.56 19.68
N ALA A 69 35.38 -8.11 18.56
CA ALA A 69 36.02 -9.20 17.86
C ALA A 69 36.10 -8.80 16.39
N GLY A 70 37.24 -8.26 16.00
CA GLY A 70 37.57 -8.04 14.60
C GLY A 70 37.56 -9.36 13.83
N ALA A 71 36.69 -9.49 12.87
CA ALA A 71 36.79 -10.45 11.81
C ALA A 71 36.19 -9.81 10.55
N ALA A 72 36.82 -10.05 9.42
CA ALA A 72 36.36 -9.65 8.09
C ALA A 72 34.86 -9.90 7.93
N GLN A 73 34.08 -8.84 7.89
CA GLN A 73 32.68 -8.91 7.55
C GLN A 73 32.58 -9.13 6.04
N GLY A 74 32.68 -10.41 5.66
CA GLY A 74 31.91 -10.85 4.50
C GLY A 74 30.46 -10.39 4.73
N TYR A 75 29.76 -9.99 3.68
CA TYR A 75 28.31 -9.79 3.72
C TYR A 75 27.68 -11.14 4.10
N ALA A 76 27.82 -11.50 5.37
CA ALA A 76 26.91 -12.44 5.96
C ALA A 76 25.53 -11.90 5.60
N ALA A 77 24.68 -12.76 5.10
CA ALA A 77 23.26 -12.54 5.02
C ALA A 77 22.84 -11.97 6.38
N SER A 78 23.15 -10.67 6.55
CA SER A 78 22.64 -9.93 7.67
C SER A 78 21.18 -10.05 7.42
N SER A 79 20.64 -11.03 8.10
CA SER A 79 19.24 -11.04 8.39
C SER A 79 18.58 -9.87 7.67
N TYR A 80 18.23 -10.09 6.38
CA TYR A 80 17.09 -9.41 5.84
C TYR A 80 15.97 -9.84 6.77
N SER A 81 16.03 -9.22 7.96
CA SER A 81 14.99 -9.36 8.94
C SER A 81 13.78 -8.88 8.19
N ALA A 82 13.11 -9.90 7.75
CA ALA A 82 11.82 -9.90 7.15
C ALA A 82 11.27 -8.48 6.99
N SER A 83 11.41 -7.94 5.77
CA SER A 83 10.77 -6.71 5.42
C SER A 83 9.30 -6.99 5.13
N PRO A 84 8.46 -6.17 5.47
CA PRO A 84 7.10 -6.21 5.88
C PRO A 84 6.10 -5.73 4.86
N TYR A 85 5.45 -6.59 4.13
CA TYR A 85 4.33 -6.26 3.27
C TYR A 85 3.10 -7.08 3.65
N ALA A 86 2.31 -6.54 4.57
CA ALA A 86 1.09 -7.18 5.01
C ALA A 86 -0.03 -6.99 4.01
N ALA A 87 -0.80 -8.03 3.85
CA ALA A 87 -2.19 -7.85 3.48
C ALA A 87 -2.86 -6.96 4.52
N ALA A 88 -3.62 -5.99 4.08
CA ALA A 88 -4.44 -5.23 4.99
C ALA A 88 -5.32 -6.21 5.77
N PRO A 89 -5.35 -6.12 7.09
CA PRO A 89 -6.26 -6.94 7.88
C PRO A 89 -7.67 -6.68 7.43
N ALA A 90 -8.49 -7.68 7.62
CA ALA A 90 -9.92 -7.54 7.42
C ALA A 90 -10.41 -6.29 8.16
N SER A 91 -10.99 -5.39 7.42
CA SER A 91 -11.61 -4.20 7.98
C SER A 91 -12.66 -4.63 8.99
N LEU A 92 -12.75 -3.91 10.11
CA LEU A 92 -13.77 -4.09 11.14
C LEU A 92 -15.21 -3.81 10.64
N ALA A 93 -15.37 -3.44 9.39
CA ALA A 93 -16.66 -3.34 8.72
C ALA A 93 -17.03 -4.66 8.06
N PRO A 94 -18.30 -5.05 7.98
CA PRO A 94 -18.69 -6.17 7.16
C PRO A 94 -18.32 -5.83 5.71
N MET A 95 -17.33 -6.53 5.19
CA MET A 95 -16.71 -6.53 3.86
C MET A 95 -15.32 -5.85 3.79
N PRO A 96 -14.28 -6.63 3.45
CA PRO A 96 -12.96 -6.07 3.20
C PRO A 96 -13.04 -5.13 2.01
N THR A 97 -12.68 -3.88 2.21
CA THR A 97 -12.38 -3.00 1.09
C THR A 97 -10.98 -3.35 0.59
N PRO A 98 -10.78 -3.63 -0.70
CA PRO A 98 -9.44 -3.65 -1.27
C PRO A 98 -8.75 -2.31 -0.97
N ALA A 99 -7.39 -2.36 -0.86
CA ALA A 99 -6.55 -1.18 -0.65
C ALA A 99 -7.01 -0.01 -1.52
N PRO A 100 -6.93 1.23 -1.08
CA PRO A 100 -7.89 2.29 -1.28
C PRO A 100 -8.19 2.61 -2.75
N ALA A 101 -8.94 1.73 -3.39
CA ALA A 101 -9.91 2.24 -4.32
C ALA A 101 -10.88 3.01 -3.42
N TYR A 102 -10.91 4.30 -3.58
CA TYR A 102 -11.94 5.11 -2.97
C TYR A 102 -13.29 4.42 -3.18
N THR A 103 -13.74 3.69 -2.16
CA THR A 103 -15.16 3.56 -1.97
C THR A 103 -15.57 4.94 -1.46
N PRO A 104 -16.36 5.70 -2.24
CA PRO A 104 -17.01 6.85 -1.66
C PRO A 104 -17.63 6.36 -0.36
N PRO A 105 -17.49 7.08 0.76
CA PRO A 105 -18.22 6.71 1.96
C PRO A 105 -19.62 6.43 1.47
N ARG A 106 -20.09 5.18 1.70
CA ARG A 106 -21.44 4.77 1.31
C ARG A 106 -22.26 6.01 1.58
N ALA A 107 -22.88 6.57 0.54
CA ALA A 107 -23.78 7.67 0.79
C ALA A 107 -24.75 7.05 1.80
N TYR A 108 -24.42 7.25 3.08
CA TYR A 108 -25.39 6.99 4.11
C TYR A 108 -26.54 7.84 3.62
N ALA A 109 -27.56 7.17 3.09
CA ALA A 109 -28.79 7.85 2.79
C ALA A 109 -29.01 8.66 4.04
N ALA A 110 -28.72 9.96 3.95
CA ALA A 110 -28.71 10.81 5.13
C ALA A 110 -30.09 10.56 5.70
N LYS A 111 -30.14 9.78 6.81
CA LYS A 111 -31.37 9.71 7.57
C LYS A 111 -31.66 11.18 7.79
N SER A 112 -32.66 11.71 7.06
CA SER A 112 -32.93 13.13 7.01
C SER A 112 -32.93 13.57 8.45
N SER A 113 -32.13 14.59 8.82
CA SER A 113 -31.95 15.08 10.18
C SER A 113 -33.22 15.72 10.77
N THR A 114 -34.36 15.41 10.20
CA THR A 114 -35.69 15.76 10.66
C THR A 114 -36.25 14.59 11.45
N ALA A 115 -36.57 14.82 12.71
CA ALA A 115 -37.28 13.86 13.57
C ALA A 115 -38.40 13.11 12.79
N PRO A 116 -38.59 11.80 13.01
CA PRO A 116 -39.59 11.07 12.27
C PRO A 116 -40.95 11.81 12.38
N LEU A 117 -41.58 12.03 11.23
CA LEU A 117 -42.94 12.59 11.23
C LEU A 117 -43.84 11.64 12.02
N PRO A 118 -44.72 12.15 12.86
CA PRO A 118 -45.73 11.31 13.48
C PRO A 118 -46.49 10.50 12.42
N ALA A 119 -46.85 9.27 12.75
CA ALA A 119 -47.48 8.35 11.80
C ALA A 119 -48.75 8.95 11.12
N ASN A 120 -49.42 9.86 11.83
CA ASN A 120 -50.60 10.59 11.38
C ASN A 120 -50.30 11.93 10.71
N ALA A 121 -49.04 12.25 10.39
CA ALA A 121 -48.70 13.50 9.69
C ALA A 121 -49.47 13.62 8.35
N PRO A 122 -49.93 14.84 8.00
CA PRO A 122 -50.63 15.08 6.76
C PRO A 122 -49.82 14.66 5.53
N LEU A 123 -50.48 14.12 4.49
CA LEU A 123 -49.84 13.69 3.25
C LEU A 123 -48.92 14.74 2.63
N PRO A 124 -49.27 16.05 2.57
CA PRO A 124 -48.39 17.09 2.06
C PRO A 124 -47.06 17.20 2.82
N ALA A 125 -47.07 17.00 4.14
CA ALA A 125 -45.85 17.05 4.96
C ALA A 125 -44.94 15.82 4.71
N LYS A 126 -45.56 14.64 4.49
CA LYS A 126 -44.81 13.43 4.11
C LYS A 126 -44.16 13.60 2.74
N VAL A 127 -44.95 14.02 1.73
CA VAL A 127 -44.45 14.28 0.38
C VAL A 127 -43.39 15.38 0.35
N GLY A 128 -43.61 16.49 1.08
CA GLY A 128 -42.63 17.56 1.17
C GLY A 128 -41.30 17.08 1.73
N ARG A 129 -41.33 16.17 2.72
CA ARG A 129 -40.10 15.59 3.29
C ARG A 129 -39.39 14.66 2.28
N GLU A 130 -40.10 13.80 1.56
CA GLU A 130 -39.53 12.93 0.54
C GLU A 130 -38.89 13.75 -0.59
N ILE A 131 -39.58 14.83 -1.03
CA ILE A 131 -39.00 15.75 -2.01
C ILE A 131 -37.73 16.41 -1.48
N ALA A 132 -37.68 16.85 -0.22
CA ALA A 132 -36.50 17.44 0.39
C ALA A 132 -35.36 16.42 0.49
N ALA A 133 -35.64 15.18 0.87
CA ALA A 133 -34.66 14.09 0.91
C ALA A 133 -34.12 13.76 -0.49
N LEU A 134 -35.00 13.69 -1.50
CA LEU A 134 -34.58 13.49 -2.88
C LEU A 134 -33.74 14.64 -3.41
N ARG A 135 -34.12 15.90 -3.15
CA ARG A 135 -33.31 17.06 -3.51
C ARG A 135 -31.92 17.04 -2.85
N GLN A 136 -31.84 16.62 -1.60
CA GLN A 136 -30.57 16.51 -0.88
C GLN A 136 -29.71 15.38 -1.45
N SER A 137 -30.29 14.21 -1.75
CA SER A 137 -29.56 13.07 -2.30
C SER A 137 -29.08 13.30 -3.73
N THR A 138 -29.81 14.12 -4.53
CA THR A 138 -29.47 14.44 -5.93
C THR A 138 -28.65 15.72 -6.07
N ALA A 139 -28.55 16.55 -5.02
CA ALA A 139 -27.81 17.80 -5.06
C ALA A 139 -26.34 17.61 -5.43
N PRO A 140 -25.72 18.55 -6.15
CA PRO A 140 -24.30 18.53 -6.41
C PRO A 140 -23.49 18.46 -5.10
N GLN A 141 -22.43 17.68 -5.11
CA GLN A 141 -21.53 17.51 -3.94
C GLN A 141 -20.10 17.84 -4.33
N PHE A 142 -19.40 18.46 -3.38
CA PHE A 142 -17.98 18.65 -3.42
C PHE A 142 -17.34 17.92 -2.23
N GLU A 143 -16.26 17.21 -2.47
CA GLU A 143 -15.51 16.49 -1.45
C GLU A 143 -14.04 16.86 -1.55
N GLY A 144 -13.44 17.20 -0.42
CA GLY A 144 -12.00 17.33 -0.24
C GLY A 144 -11.54 16.36 0.83
N ALA A 145 -10.47 15.61 0.58
CA ALA A 145 -9.84 14.75 1.58
C ALA A 145 -8.33 14.86 1.47
N ALA A 146 -7.65 14.86 2.62
CA ALA A 146 -6.21 14.75 2.73
C ALA A 146 -5.87 13.52 3.57
N SER A 147 -4.87 12.75 3.14
CA SER A 147 -4.41 11.60 3.90
C SER A 147 -2.89 11.50 3.91
N LEU A 148 -2.38 11.02 5.04
CA LEU A 148 -1.00 10.68 5.27
C LEU A 148 -0.91 9.20 5.57
N ARG A 149 0.06 8.52 4.99
CA ARG A 149 0.37 7.13 5.25
C ARG A 149 1.86 6.98 5.50
N ALA A 150 2.21 6.35 6.59
CA ALA A 150 3.59 6.02 6.93
C ALA A 150 3.70 4.52 7.18
N ARG A 151 4.69 3.90 6.55
CA ARG A 151 4.99 2.48 6.67
C ARG A 151 6.43 2.30 7.09
N SER A 152 6.67 1.46 8.11
CA SER A 152 8.02 1.07 8.52
C SER A 152 8.71 0.28 7.39
N GLY A 153 10.05 0.24 7.43
CA GLY A 153 10.86 -0.48 6.45
C GLY A 153 12.23 0.15 6.28
N GLU A 154 13.03 -0.39 5.37
CA GLU A 154 14.37 0.10 5.07
C GLU A 154 14.30 1.35 4.18
N GLU A 155 15.07 2.37 4.55
CA GLU A 155 15.15 3.62 3.79
C GLU A 155 15.66 3.39 2.37
N GLY A 156 15.00 4.04 1.41
CA GLY A 156 15.29 3.91 -0.01
C GLY A 156 14.68 2.68 -0.68
N THR A 157 14.11 1.73 0.06
CA THR A 157 13.49 0.52 -0.49
C THR A 157 12.07 0.32 0.01
N SER A 158 11.88 -0.38 1.12
CA SER A 158 10.57 -0.80 1.63
C SER A 158 9.87 0.21 2.53
N ARG A 159 10.60 1.19 3.10
CA ARG A 159 9.97 2.30 3.81
C ARG A 159 9.11 3.13 2.86
N LEU A 160 7.94 3.55 3.32
CA LEU A 160 7.06 4.41 2.52
C LEU A 160 6.44 5.50 3.39
N PHE A 161 6.55 6.71 2.91
CA PHE A 161 5.72 7.84 3.30
C PHE A 161 4.89 8.28 2.10
N GLU A 162 3.60 8.47 2.30
CA GLU A 162 2.67 8.95 1.27
C GLU A 162 1.83 10.08 1.83
N ALA A 163 1.77 11.18 1.11
CA ALA A 163 0.81 12.24 1.31
C ALA A 163 -0.05 12.35 0.07
N ASN A 164 -1.35 12.19 0.21
CA ASN A 164 -2.26 12.36 -0.91
C ASN A 164 -3.44 13.26 -0.54
N THR A 165 -3.99 13.91 -1.55
CA THR A 165 -5.19 14.72 -1.45
C THR A 165 -6.16 14.23 -2.51
N ARG A 166 -7.44 14.19 -2.19
CA ARG A 166 -8.51 13.95 -3.15
C ARG A 166 -9.42 15.16 -3.21
N ILE A 167 -9.67 15.65 -4.40
CA ILE A 167 -10.64 16.70 -4.67
C ILE A 167 -11.64 16.12 -5.67
N ALA A 168 -12.92 16.05 -5.30
CA ALA A 168 -13.95 15.45 -6.13
C ALA A 168 -15.19 16.33 -6.20
N ALA A 169 -15.81 16.33 -7.37
CA ALA A 169 -17.12 16.94 -7.59
C ALA A 169 -18.05 15.89 -8.21
N SER A 170 -19.31 15.88 -7.80
CA SER A 170 -20.28 14.90 -8.28
C SER A 170 -21.69 15.48 -8.36
N VAL A 171 -22.48 14.95 -9.29
CA VAL A 171 -23.86 15.31 -9.56
C VAL A 171 -24.69 14.05 -9.76
N SER A 172 -26.01 14.16 -9.65
CA SER A 172 -26.94 13.09 -9.97
C SER A 172 -27.80 13.50 -11.18
N PRO A 173 -27.31 13.33 -12.41
CA PRO A 173 -27.91 13.93 -13.60
C PRO A 173 -29.30 13.38 -13.92
N PHE A 174 -29.58 12.14 -13.51
CA PHE A 174 -30.85 11.45 -13.80
C PHE A 174 -31.65 11.13 -12.54
N GLY A 175 -31.28 11.70 -11.40
CA GLY A 175 -31.89 11.35 -10.11
C GLY A 175 -31.57 9.91 -9.63
N ILE A 176 -30.87 9.14 -10.44
CA ILE A 176 -30.46 7.77 -10.15
C ILE A 176 -28.94 7.72 -10.12
N GLY A 177 -28.38 7.39 -8.95
CA GLY A 177 -26.95 7.30 -8.76
C GLY A 177 -26.24 8.66 -8.82
N ARG A 178 -24.94 8.64 -8.71
CA ARG A 178 -24.07 9.80 -8.62
C ARG A 178 -22.88 9.66 -9.57
N LEU A 179 -22.76 10.58 -10.51
CA LEU A 179 -21.62 10.69 -11.43
C LEU A 179 -20.67 11.75 -10.91
N GLY A 180 -19.37 11.47 -10.89
CA GLY A 180 -18.38 12.42 -10.42
C GLY A 180 -17.03 12.29 -11.10
N VAL A 181 -16.20 13.30 -10.88
CA VAL A 181 -14.81 13.37 -11.28
C VAL A 181 -13.94 13.68 -10.07
N ALA A 182 -12.70 13.20 -10.06
CA ALA A 182 -11.76 13.49 -9.00
C ALA A 182 -10.35 13.66 -9.54
N ILE A 183 -9.60 14.54 -8.87
CA ILE A 183 -8.15 14.67 -8.97
C ILE A 183 -7.51 14.25 -7.67
N ASN A 184 -6.41 13.50 -7.75
CA ASN A 184 -5.72 12.93 -6.60
C ASN A 184 -4.22 13.26 -6.67
N PRO A 185 -3.80 14.49 -6.25
CA PRO A 185 -2.40 14.81 -6.04
C PRO A 185 -1.79 13.88 -5.00
N VAL A 186 -0.59 13.37 -5.27
CA VAL A 186 0.12 12.45 -4.37
C VAL A 186 1.61 12.69 -4.41
N VAL A 187 2.23 12.59 -3.25
CA VAL A 187 3.68 12.55 -3.06
C VAL A 187 4.00 11.28 -2.29
N ILE A 188 4.96 10.50 -2.79
CA ILE A 188 5.46 9.30 -2.12
C ILE A 188 6.98 9.40 -1.96
N SER A 189 7.52 8.83 -0.88
CA SER A 189 8.95 8.81 -0.58
C SER A 189 9.33 7.55 0.18
N ALA A 190 10.43 6.93 -0.24
CA ALA A 190 11.11 5.86 0.51
C ALA A 190 12.29 6.38 1.35
N GLY A 191 12.65 7.66 1.22
CA GLY A 191 13.86 8.25 1.78
C GLY A 191 15.10 8.00 0.91
N ALA A 192 16.26 8.41 1.41
CA ALA A 192 17.55 8.17 0.77
C ALA A 192 18.11 6.80 1.16
N PRO A 193 18.45 5.94 0.17
CA PRO A 193 18.98 4.61 0.48
C PRO A 193 20.36 4.69 1.11
N LYS A 194 20.61 3.85 2.12
CA LYS A 194 21.94 3.61 2.68
C LYS A 194 22.75 2.69 1.75
N GLN A 195 24.06 2.60 1.96
CA GLN A 195 24.95 1.78 1.13
C GLN A 195 24.48 0.32 1.01
N SER A 196 23.98 -0.28 2.09
CA SER A 196 23.40 -1.64 2.09
C SER A 196 22.19 -1.76 1.17
N ALA A 197 21.30 -0.77 1.20
CA ALA A 197 20.13 -0.74 0.34
C ALA A 197 20.50 -0.48 -1.14
N ILE A 198 21.52 0.37 -1.39
CA ILE A 198 22.01 0.63 -2.75
C ILE A 198 22.52 -0.66 -3.39
N ALA A 199 23.24 -1.50 -2.65
CA ALA A 199 23.83 -2.74 -3.14
C ALA A 199 22.80 -3.75 -3.70
N ILE A 200 21.53 -3.63 -3.31
CA ILE A 200 20.45 -4.54 -3.73
C ILE A 200 19.46 -3.92 -4.71
N ILE A 201 19.65 -2.66 -5.10
CA ILE A 201 18.73 -1.97 -6.02
C ILE A 201 19.16 -2.21 -7.46
N GLY A 202 18.18 -2.55 -8.32
CA GLY A 202 18.40 -2.69 -9.75
C GLY A 202 19.40 -3.81 -10.10
N THR A 203 20.41 -3.49 -10.90
CA THR A 203 21.49 -4.40 -11.30
C THR A 203 22.73 -4.32 -10.41
N ASN A 204 22.73 -3.48 -9.39
CA ASN A 204 23.86 -3.36 -8.44
C ASN A 204 24.31 -4.69 -7.79
N PRO A 205 23.41 -5.68 -7.50
CA PRO A 205 23.86 -6.98 -6.98
C PRO A 205 24.87 -7.69 -7.88
N LEU A 206 24.78 -7.53 -9.21
CA LEU A 206 25.70 -8.16 -10.15
C LEU A 206 27.09 -7.54 -10.06
N VAL A 207 27.16 -6.20 -10.04
CA VAL A 207 28.45 -5.48 -9.93
C VAL A 207 29.11 -5.74 -8.58
N ASN A 208 28.30 -5.82 -7.52
CA ASN A 208 28.81 -6.16 -6.19
C ASN A 208 29.39 -7.58 -6.14
N ALA A 209 28.71 -8.55 -6.77
CA ALA A 209 29.16 -9.94 -6.87
C ALA A 209 30.48 -10.06 -7.64
N GLU A 210 30.61 -9.36 -8.77
CA GLU A 210 31.84 -9.28 -9.56
C GLU A 210 33.01 -8.76 -8.73
N ALA A 211 32.79 -7.69 -7.96
CA ALA A 211 33.81 -7.11 -7.10
C ALA A 211 34.28 -8.05 -5.99
N ILE A 212 33.34 -8.77 -5.37
CA ILE A 212 33.68 -9.76 -4.33
C ILE A 212 34.60 -10.84 -4.91
N VAL A 213 34.26 -11.44 -6.03
CA VAL A 213 35.05 -12.49 -6.68
C VAL A 213 36.42 -11.98 -7.14
N ALA A 214 36.50 -10.72 -7.57
CA ALA A 214 37.75 -10.09 -7.97
C ALA A 214 38.63 -9.62 -6.75
N GLY A 215 38.14 -9.78 -5.52
CA GLY A 215 38.82 -9.29 -4.31
C GLY A 215 38.86 -7.76 -4.20
N ASN A 216 37.99 -7.07 -4.89
CA ASN A 216 37.87 -5.61 -4.91
C ASN A 216 36.76 -5.13 -3.97
N THR A 217 36.99 -3.97 -3.34
CA THR A 217 35.90 -3.29 -2.62
C THR A 217 35.31 -2.23 -3.53
N ILE A 218 34.03 -2.38 -3.87
CA ILE A 218 33.27 -1.36 -4.60
C ILE A 218 32.42 -0.56 -3.62
N VAL A 219 32.59 0.76 -3.67
CA VAL A 219 31.67 1.71 -3.05
C VAL A 219 30.75 2.22 -4.14
N LEU A 220 29.50 1.76 -4.15
CA LEU A 220 28.51 2.26 -5.08
C LEU A 220 28.18 3.73 -4.75
N PRO A 221 27.97 4.58 -5.76
CA PRO A 221 27.64 5.98 -5.53
C PRO A 221 26.34 6.10 -4.74
N ALA A 222 26.27 7.09 -3.86
CA ALA A 222 25.05 7.42 -3.13
C ALA A 222 23.92 7.74 -4.12
N LEU A 223 22.74 7.24 -3.85
CA LEU A 223 21.55 7.57 -4.60
C LEU A 223 20.76 8.66 -3.88
N ASP A 224 20.18 9.56 -4.65
CA ASP A 224 19.26 10.58 -4.13
C ASP A 224 18.03 9.95 -3.46
N SER A 225 17.31 10.78 -2.70
CA SER A 225 16.04 10.38 -2.09
C SER A 225 15.08 9.88 -3.16
N ARG A 226 14.55 8.67 -2.93
CA ARG A 226 13.58 8.03 -3.83
C ARG A 226 12.19 8.58 -3.54
N SER A 227 11.92 9.76 -4.09
CA SER A 227 10.65 10.47 -3.95
C SER A 227 10.01 10.69 -5.32
N ARG A 228 8.69 10.64 -5.38
CA ARG A 228 7.89 10.87 -6.59
C ARG A 228 6.67 11.68 -6.24
N ALA A 229 6.28 12.56 -7.16
CA ALA A 229 5.06 13.35 -7.08
C ALA A 229 4.26 13.22 -8.37
N GLY A 230 2.95 13.31 -8.26
CA GLY A 230 2.06 13.25 -9.42
C GLY A 230 0.63 13.52 -9.04
N ALA A 231 -0.27 13.49 -10.04
CA ALA A 231 -1.70 13.62 -9.82
C ALA A 231 -2.47 12.58 -10.64
N GLY A 232 -3.26 11.76 -9.95
CA GLY A 232 -4.21 10.84 -10.57
C GLY A 232 -5.48 11.58 -10.98
N LEU A 233 -6.09 11.15 -12.10
CA LEU A 233 -7.39 11.62 -12.55
C LEU A 233 -8.35 10.44 -12.59
N SER A 234 -9.57 10.63 -12.16
CA SER A 234 -10.60 9.58 -12.21
C SER A 234 -11.99 10.16 -12.38
N MET A 235 -12.86 9.34 -12.98
CA MET A 235 -14.30 9.51 -13.00
C MET A 235 -14.95 8.33 -12.33
N PHE A 236 -16.11 8.53 -11.74
CA PHE A 236 -16.84 7.48 -11.05
C PHE A 236 -18.34 7.64 -11.17
N TYR A 237 -19.02 6.51 -11.11
CA TYR A 237 -20.48 6.43 -11.00
C TYR A 237 -20.87 5.44 -9.91
N ASP A 238 -21.82 5.80 -9.08
CA ASP A 238 -22.36 4.93 -8.03
C ASP A 238 -23.89 5.06 -7.99
N SER A 239 -24.57 3.94 -8.15
CA SER A 239 -26.05 3.86 -8.07
C SER A 239 -26.53 3.03 -6.87
N GLY A 240 -25.62 2.64 -5.97
CA GLY A 240 -25.89 1.69 -4.90
C GLY A 240 -25.64 0.24 -5.35
N PRO A 241 -26.50 -0.37 -6.19
CA PRO A 241 -26.25 -1.72 -6.73
C PRO A 241 -25.01 -1.81 -7.61
N ILE A 242 -24.69 -0.77 -8.36
CA ILE A 242 -23.58 -0.74 -9.31
C ILE A 242 -22.67 0.43 -8.99
N SER A 243 -21.37 0.15 -8.83
CA SER A 243 -20.31 1.16 -8.76
C SER A 243 -19.33 0.92 -9.89
N LEU A 244 -18.99 1.99 -10.63
CA LEU A 244 -18.04 1.99 -11.73
C LEU A 244 -17.07 3.13 -11.54
N ASP A 245 -15.79 2.91 -11.81
CA ASP A 245 -14.82 3.98 -11.93
C ASP A 245 -13.81 3.71 -13.04
N ALA A 246 -13.23 4.77 -13.57
CA ALA A 246 -12.15 4.75 -14.55
C ALA A 246 -11.20 5.92 -14.27
N GLY A 247 -9.91 5.71 -14.48
CA GLY A 247 -8.92 6.73 -14.22
C GLY A 247 -7.52 6.37 -14.72
N VAL A 248 -6.55 7.12 -14.25
CA VAL A 248 -5.13 6.89 -14.54
C VAL A 248 -4.31 7.00 -13.25
N THR A 249 -3.24 6.21 -13.19
CA THR A 249 -2.22 6.36 -12.13
C THR A 249 -1.63 7.78 -12.18
N PRO A 250 -1.00 8.26 -11.10
CA PRO A 250 -0.53 9.64 -11.04
C PRO A 250 0.32 10.04 -12.24
N LEU A 251 -0.12 11.08 -12.95
CA LEU A 251 0.68 11.76 -13.96
C LEU A 251 1.88 12.41 -13.26
N GLY A 252 3.08 12.18 -13.75
CA GLY A 252 4.34 12.55 -13.07
C GLY A 252 5.09 11.34 -12.52
N PHE A 253 4.43 10.18 -12.34
CA PHE A 253 5.13 8.92 -12.08
C PHE A 253 5.82 8.40 -13.35
N MET A 254 6.88 7.60 -13.19
CA MET A 254 7.59 7.02 -14.32
C MET A 254 6.68 6.13 -15.17
N ARG A 255 5.93 5.26 -14.51
CA ARG A 255 5.01 4.33 -15.18
C ARG A 255 3.58 4.79 -15.00
N LYS A 256 2.90 4.98 -16.12
CA LYS A 256 1.50 5.42 -16.18
C LYS A 256 0.66 4.26 -16.69
N SER A 257 -0.50 4.06 -16.07
CA SER A 257 -1.42 2.97 -16.42
C SER A 257 -2.86 3.42 -16.22
N PHE A 258 -3.77 2.84 -16.97
CA PHE A 258 -5.19 2.98 -16.71
C PHE A 258 -5.56 2.24 -15.41
N THR A 259 -6.51 2.79 -14.70
CA THR A 259 -7.14 2.20 -13.52
C THR A 259 -8.63 2.19 -13.70
N GLY A 260 -9.32 1.28 -13.07
CA GLY A 260 -10.77 1.24 -13.13
C GLY A 260 -11.31 0.03 -12.38
N GLY A 261 -12.60 0.06 -12.12
CA GLY A 261 -13.30 -1.03 -11.45
C GLY A 261 -14.79 -1.01 -11.70
N LEU A 262 -15.36 -2.19 -11.64
CA LEU A 262 -16.80 -2.41 -11.66
C LEU A 262 -17.14 -3.30 -10.46
N THR A 263 -18.10 -2.84 -9.65
CA THR A 263 -18.66 -3.61 -8.54
C THR A 263 -20.16 -3.70 -8.70
N GLY A 264 -20.68 -4.92 -8.69
CA GLY A 264 -22.11 -5.21 -8.58
C GLY A 264 -22.47 -5.69 -7.18
N ARG A 265 -23.62 -5.29 -6.67
CA ARG A 265 -24.20 -5.73 -5.39
C ARG A 265 -25.62 -6.20 -5.62
N LEU A 266 -25.95 -7.37 -5.09
CA LEU A 266 -27.28 -7.97 -5.16
C LEU A 266 -27.72 -8.28 -3.73
N ASP A 267 -28.75 -7.59 -3.27
CA ASP A 267 -29.37 -7.82 -1.98
C ASP A 267 -30.44 -8.91 -2.10
N LEU A 268 -30.34 -9.94 -1.27
CA LEU A 268 -31.22 -11.12 -1.22
C LEU A 268 -31.83 -11.24 0.19
N GLY A 269 -32.58 -10.21 0.60
CA GLY A 269 -33.12 -10.12 1.95
C GLY A 269 -32.00 -9.90 2.98
N ASP A 270 -31.80 -10.88 3.87
CA ASP A 270 -30.77 -10.82 4.90
C ASP A 270 -29.35 -11.13 4.37
N ALA A 271 -29.24 -11.55 3.12
CA ALA A 271 -27.97 -11.85 2.46
C ALA A 271 -27.65 -10.83 1.35
N GLN A 272 -26.37 -10.65 1.07
CA GLN A 272 -25.89 -9.82 -0.03
C GLN A 272 -24.76 -10.55 -0.76
N ILE A 273 -24.83 -10.55 -2.09
CA ILE A 273 -23.74 -10.96 -2.98
C ILE A 273 -23.07 -9.71 -3.53
N ARG A 274 -21.75 -9.71 -3.57
CA ARG A 274 -20.93 -8.68 -4.21
C ARG A 274 -19.96 -9.33 -5.19
N ALA A 275 -19.85 -8.77 -6.39
CA ALA A 275 -18.83 -9.14 -7.36
C ALA A 275 -18.06 -7.88 -7.78
N THR A 276 -16.75 -8.00 -7.86
CA THR A 276 -15.87 -6.88 -8.25
C THR A 276 -14.82 -7.34 -9.26
N VAL A 277 -14.64 -6.56 -10.31
CA VAL A 277 -13.50 -6.68 -11.23
C VAL A 277 -12.82 -5.32 -11.29
N GLU A 278 -11.51 -5.28 -11.06
CA GLU A 278 -10.78 -4.01 -10.99
C GLU A 278 -9.33 -4.13 -11.46
N GLN A 279 -8.78 -3.00 -11.87
CA GLN A 279 -7.37 -2.81 -12.17
C GLN A 279 -6.84 -1.61 -11.36
N ARG A 280 -5.88 -1.86 -10.46
CA ARG A 280 -5.33 -0.87 -9.54
C ARG A 280 -3.81 -0.93 -9.48
N PRO A 281 -3.11 0.19 -9.21
CA PRO A 281 -1.69 0.13 -8.92
C PRO A 281 -1.44 -0.59 -7.58
N VAL A 282 -0.33 -1.29 -7.49
CA VAL A 282 0.22 -1.77 -6.22
C VAL A 282 0.95 -0.60 -5.56
N THR A 283 0.55 -0.23 -4.36
CA THR A 283 1.06 0.96 -3.65
C THR A 283 2.00 0.62 -2.50
N ASP A 284 2.63 -0.54 -2.54
CA ASP A 284 3.42 -1.10 -1.44
C ASP A 284 4.79 -0.42 -1.27
N SER A 285 5.37 0.06 -2.34
CA SER A 285 6.65 0.75 -2.35
C SER A 285 6.69 1.79 -3.48
N VAL A 286 7.71 2.65 -3.47
CA VAL A 286 7.95 3.58 -4.58
C VAL A 286 8.15 2.82 -5.88
N LEU A 287 8.90 1.71 -5.87
CA LEU A 287 9.11 0.84 -7.04
C LEU A 287 7.79 0.27 -7.57
N ALA A 288 6.99 -0.33 -6.70
CA ALA A 288 5.72 -0.94 -7.10
C ALA A 288 4.74 0.09 -7.64
N TYR A 289 4.66 1.27 -7.01
CA TYR A 289 3.64 2.27 -7.34
C TYR A 289 4.00 3.15 -8.52
N SER A 290 5.22 3.73 -8.52
CA SER A 290 5.63 4.69 -9.55
C SER A 290 6.51 4.09 -10.64
N GLY A 291 7.14 2.95 -10.38
CA GLY A 291 8.32 2.50 -11.09
C GLY A 291 9.58 3.27 -10.68
N ASP A 292 10.71 2.76 -11.11
CA ASP A 292 12.02 3.33 -10.84
C ASP A 292 12.97 3.10 -12.02
N ARG A 293 14.17 3.68 -11.95
CA ARG A 293 15.21 3.55 -12.96
C ARG A 293 16.42 2.84 -12.35
N ASP A 294 16.90 1.81 -13.04
CA ASP A 294 18.10 1.09 -12.65
C ASP A 294 19.31 2.05 -12.59
N PRO A 295 20.02 2.11 -11.46
CA PRO A 295 21.10 3.06 -11.28
C PRO A 295 22.26 2.94 -12.26
N LEU A 296 22.53 1.73 -12.78
CA LEU A 296 23.65 1.45 -13.67
C LEU A 296 23.26 1.52 -15.15
N THR A 297 22.15 0.90 -15.53
CA THR A 297 21.75 0.80 -16.92
C THR A 297 20.81 1.90 -17.38
N GLY A 298 20.19 2.64 -16.43
CA GLY A 298 19.16 3.63 -16.71
C GLY A 298 17.83 3.06 -17.19
N VAL A 299 17.68 1.72 -17.26
CA VAL A 299 16.47 1.05 -17.70
C VAL A 299 15.38 1.16 -16.63
N GLU A 300 14.18 1.51 -17.05
CA GLU A 300 13.03 1.63 -16.15
C GLU A 300 12.42 0.26 -15.83
N TRP A 301 12.02 0.05 -14.57
CA TRP A 301 11.23 -1.11 -14.13
C TRP A 301 10.26 -0.76 -13.00
N GLY A 302 9.34 -1.66 -12.66
CA GLY A 302 8.35 -1.41 -11.60
C GLY A 302 7.00 -0.93 -12.16
N GLY A 303 6.28 -0.11 -11.39
CA GLY A 303 4.94 0.36 -11.75
C GLY A 303 3.97 -0.81 -11.89
N VAL A 304 3.79 -1.58 -10.83
CA VAL A 304 3.02 -2.83 -10.83
C VAL A 304 1.53 -2.54 -10.77
N ILE A 305 0.79 -3.16 -11.69
CA ILE A 305 -0.66 -3.13 -11.75
C ILE A 305 -1.22 -4.47 -11.31
N LYS A 306 -2.14 -4.43 -10.36
CA LYS A 306 -2.93 -5.56 -9.90
C LYS A 306 -4.28 -5.56 -10.61
N ARG A 307 -4.59 -6.63 -11.33
CA ARG A 307 -5.93 -6.97 -11.81
C ARG A 307 -6.55 -7.93 -10.81
N ASN A 308 -7.72 -7.63 -10.34
CA ASN A 308 -8.40 -8.38 -9.29
C ASN A 308 -9.81 -8.71 -9.75
N ALA A 309 -10.22 -9.96 -9.57
CA ALA A 309 -11.59 -10.42 -9.67
C ALA A 309 -11.96 -11.04 -8.32
N SER A 310 -13.03 -10.55 -7.69
CA SER A 310 -13.46 -11.04 -6.38
C SER A 310 -14.96 -11.19 -6.29
N MET A 311 -15.37 -12.14 -5.44
CA MET A 311 -16.76 -12.39 -5.10
C MET A 311 -16.90 -12.50 -3.58
N GLY A 312 -17.90 -11.83 -3.03
CA GLY A 312 -18.22 -11.83 -1.62
C GLY A 312 -19.68 -12.21 -1.37
N LEU A 313 -19.88 -12.95 -0.31
CA LEU A 313 -21.19 -13.29 0.24
C LEU A 313 -21.23 -12.84 1.70
N SER A 314 -22.27 -12.17 2.12
CA SER A 314 -22.49 -11.82 3.51
C SER A 314 -23.96 -12.02 3.89
N GLY A 315 -24.22 -12.33 5.17
CA GLY A 315 -25.57 -12.51 5.68
C GLY A 315 -25.68 -12.06 7.13
N ASN A 316 -26.87 -11.57 7.49
CA ASN A 316 -27.24 -11.19 8.85
C ASN A 316 -28.33 -12.16 9.36
N PHE A 317 -28.18 -12.62 10.59
CA PHE A 317 -29.07 -13.58 11.25
C PHE A 317 -29.45 -12.99 12.62
N GLY A 318 -30.33 -12.01 12.63
CA GLY A 318 -30.64 -11.23 13.83
C GLY A 318 -29.42 -10.43 14.31
N SER A 319 -28.96 -10.67 15.53
CA SER A 319 -27.76 -9.99 16.09
C SER A 319 -26.44 -10.60 15.63
N ALA A 320 -26.44 -11.71 14.90
CA ALA A 320 -25.24 -12.33 14.35
C ALA A 320 -25.14 -12.12 12.84
N GLY A 321 -23.95 -12.35 12.28
CA GLY A 321 -23.74 -12.37 10.85
C GLY A 321 -22.46 -13.07 10.47
N ALA A 322 -22.36 -13.41 9.18
CA ALA A 322 -21.16 -14.03 8.61
C ALA A 322 -20.89 -13.47 7.22
N TYR A 323 -19.63 -13.57 6.80
CA TYR A 323 -19.21 -13.18 5.47
C TYR A 323 -18.06 -14.04 4.98
N MET A 324 -17.93 -14.12 3.66
CA MET A 324 -16.80 -14.74 2.98
C MET A 324 -16.54 -14.00 1.67
N ASP A 325 -15.28 -13.69 1.40
CA ASP A 325 -14.80 -13.11 0.15
C ASP A 325 -13.71 -13.98 -0.43
N ALA A 326 -13.73 -14.21 -1.74
CA ALA A 326 -12.67 -14.86 -2.47
C ALA A 326 -12.19 -13.96 -3.61
N ALA A 327 -10.89 -13.91 -3.85
CA ALA A 327 -10.28 -13.08 -4.87
C ALA A 327 -9.18 -13.83 -5.63
N TYR A 328 -9.13 -13.59 -6.93
CA TYR A 328 -8.01 -13.94 -7.82
C TYR A 328 -7.31 -12.68 -8.27
N ARG A 329 -5.99 -12.68 -8.25
CA ARG A 329 -5.15 -11.52 -8.55
C ARG A 329 -4.10 -11.86 -9.58
N GLN A 330 -3.92 -10.98 -10.55
CA GLN A 330 -2.81 -10.99 -11.50
C GLN A 330 -2.04 -9.68 -11.37
N LEU A 331 -0.72 -9.78 -11.16
CA LEU A 331 0.17 -8.63 -10.97
C LEU A 331 1.16 -8.57 -12.13
N LYS A 332 1.23 -7.41 -12.78
CA LYS A 332 2.14 -7.14 -13.90
C LYS A 332 2.77 -5.77 -13.74
N GLY A 333 4.08 -5.68 -13.90
CA GLY A 333 4.84 -4.42 -13.96
C GLY A 333 5.71 -4.35 -15.21
N HIS A 334 6.24 -3.17 -15.47
CA HIS A 334 7.21 -2.99 -16.55
C HIS A 334 8.55 -3.59 -16.14
N ASN A 335 9.11 -4.48 -16.96
CA ASN A 335 10.32 -5.22 -16.62
C ASN A 335 10.29 -5.89 -15.23
N VAL A 336 9.10 -6.30 -14.79
CA VAL A 336 8.87 -7.07 -13.56
C VAL A 336 8.30 -8.43 -13.94
N THR A 337 8.76 -9.48 -13.27
CA THR A 337 8.19 -10.81 -13.43
C THR A 337 6.70 -10.80 -13.08
N SER A 338 5.86 -11.36 -13.94
CA SER A 338 4.42 -11.48 -13.65
C SER A 338 4.18 -12.42 -12.47
N ASN A 339 3.14 -12.14 -11.71
CA ASN A 339 2.73 -12.95 -10.57
C ASN A 339 1.22 -13.15 -10.56
N THR A 340 0.77 -14.24 -9.95
CA THR A 340 -0.64 -14.49 -9.67
C THR A 340 -0.80 -14.77 -8.18
N GLY A 341 -2.00 -14.60 -7.67
CA GLY A 341 -2.29 -14.87 -6.27
C GLY A 341 -3.78 -15.02 -6.00
N TYR A 342 -4.08 -15.65 -4.88
CA TYR A 342 -5.43 -15.89 -4.38
C TYR A 342 -5.55 -15.34 -2.96
N GLU A 343 -6.75 -14.93 -2.61
CA GLU A 343 -7.10 -14.55 -1.26
C GLU A 343 -8.48 -15.07 -0.91
N ILE A 344 -8.62 -15.62 0.29
CA ILE A 344 -9.89 -15.95 0.91
C ILE A 344 -9.94 -15.25 2.26
N ASN A 345 -11.02 -14.51 2.49
CA ASN A 345 -11.28 -13.85 3.75
C ASN A 345 -12.67 -14.22 4.24
N ALA A 346 -12.78 -14.76 5.44
CA ALA A 346 -14.04 -15.19 6.02
C ALA A 346 -14.15 -14.78 7.49
N GLY A 347 -15.36 -14.52 7.95
CA GLY A 347 -15.57 -14.17 9.33
C GLY A 347 -17.03 -14.29 9.76
N ALA A 348 -17.20 -14.30 11.07
CA ALA A 348 -18.49 -14.21 11.72
C ALA A 348 -18.44 -13.18 12.83
N TYR A 349 -19.57 -12.59 13.14
CA TYR A 349 -19.68 -11.56 14.17
C TYR A 349 -21.00 -11.67 14.91
N PHE A 350 -20.99 -11.10 16.10
CA PHE A 350 -22.15 -10.93 16.94
C PHE A 350 -22.24 -9.49 17.42
N ARG A 351 -23.46 -8.95 17.53
CA ARG A 351 -23.75 -7.58 17.97
C ARG A 351 -24.50 -7.63 19.30
N PRO A 352 -23.78 -7.61 20.43
CA PRO A 352 -24.40 -7.59 21.76
C PRO A 352 -25.16 -6.29 22.04
N ILE A 353 -24.77 -5.21 21.38
CA ILE A 353 -25.47 -3.92 21.38
C ILE A 353 -25.79 -3.57 19.93
N ASP A 354 -27.07 -3.47 19.61
CA ASP A 354 -27.58 -3.05 18.30
C ASP A 354 -28.85 -2.23 18.52
N SER A 355 -28.66 -1.01 18.99
CA SER A 355 -29.72 -0.06 19.30
C SER A 355 -29.62 1.16 18.39
N ASP A 356 -30.63 2.05 18.40
CA ASP A 356 -30.64 3.25 17.56
C ASP A 356 -29.45 4.16 17.90
N GLY A 357 -28.46 4.09 17.04
CA GLY A 357 -27.22 4.86 17.11
C GLY A 357 -26.13 4.35 18.04
N ASP A 358 -26.26 3.16 18.65
CA ASP A 358 -25.21 2.49 19.42
C ASP A 358 -25.06 1.04 18.94
N GLN A 359 -23.87 0.66 18.46
CA GLN A 359 -23.60 -0.69 17.97
C GLN A 359 -22.24 -1.18 18.48
N LEU A 360 -22.23 -2.27 19.20
CA LEU A 360 -21.04 -3.03 19.56
C LEU A 360 -21.01 -4.32 18.72
N GLN A 361 -19.93 -4.56 18.01
CA GLN A 361 -19.73 -5.78 17.22
C GLN A 361 -18.45 -6.46 17.68
N ILE A 362 -18.53 -7.78 17.93
CA ILE A 362 -17.41 -8.64 18.25
C ILE A 362 -17.40 -9.75 17.20
N GLY A 363 -16.25 -10.06 16.63
CA GLY A 363 -16.14 -11.04 15.56
C GLY A 363 -14.94 -11.95 15.67
N LEU A 364 -14.91 -12.94 14.79
CA LEU A 364 -13.76 -13.73 14.44
C LEU A 364 -13.54 -13.63 12.94
N ASN A 365 -12.32 -13.45 12.51
CA ASN A 365 -11.93 -13.32 11.11
C ASN A 365 -10.75 -14.23 10.82
N ALA A 366 -10.76 -14.87 9.65
CA ALA A 366 -9.65 -15.62 9.09
C ALA A 366 -9.33 -15.08 7.70
N ASN A 367 -8.05 -14.90 7.40
CA ASN A 367 -7.54 -14.51 6.08
C ASN A 367 -6.48 -15.50 5.63
N LEU A 368 -6.59 -15.93 4.37
CA LEU A 368 -5.67 -16.81 3.67
C LEU A 368 -5.21 -16.10 2.41
N GLN A 369 -3.90 -16.07 2.14
CA GLN A 369 -3.32 -15.49 0.95
C GLN A 369 -2.20 -16.36 0.42
N ALA A 370 -2.09 -16.50 -0.90
CA ALA A 370 -1.00 -17.18 -1.56
C ALA A 370 -0.68 -16.53 -2.90
N TYR A 371 0.63 -16.45 -3.23
CA TYR A 371 1.14 -15.99 -4.51
C TYR A 371 2.07 -17.05 -5.11
N ASP A 372 2.20 -17.06 -6.44
CA ASP A 372 3.06 -18.02 -7.14
C ASP A 372 4.54 -17.71 -6.94
N ARG A 373 4.91 -16.44 -6.72
CA ARG A 373 6.31 -15.99 -6.63
C ARG A 373 6.51 -14.96 -5.54
N ASN A 374 7.65 -15.05 -4.86
CA ASN A 374 8.15 -14.01 -3.97
C ASN A 374 8.86 -12.92 -4.79
N LEU A 375 8.23 -11.75 -4.94
CA LEU A 375 8.73 -10.62 -5.72
C LEU A 375 8.88 -9.34 -4.88
N ARG A 376 9.15 -9.49 -3.59
CA ARG A 376 9.20 -8.37 -2.63
C ARG A 376 10.47 -7.51 -2.72
N PHE A 377 11.50 -7.99 -3.41
CA PHE A 377 12.81 -7.36 -3.42
C PHE A 377 12.91 -6.21 -4.44
N PHE A 378 14.10 -5.57 -4.50
CA PHE A 378 14.34 -4.33 -5.25
C PHE A 378 15.43 -4.46 -6.31
N SER A 379 15.92 -5.67 -6.59
CA SER A 379 16.77 -5.93 -7.74
C SER A 379 15.96 -5.96 -9.04
N PHE A 380 16.62 -5.78 -10.16
CA PHE A 380 15.96 -5.68 -11.47
C PHE A 380 15.14 -6.93 -11.80
N GLY A 381 13.87 -6.75 -12.15
CA GLY A 381 12.93 -7.84 -12.36
C GLY A 381 12.03 -8.16 -11.19
N GLN A 382 12.40 -7.73 -9.98
CA GLN A 382 11.59 -7.79 -8.78
C GLN A 382 10.53 -6.69 -8.76
N GLY A 383 9.47 -6.87 -7.98
CA GLY A 383 8.32 -5.96 -7.98
C GLY A 383 8.25 -5.00 -6.79
N GLY A 384 9.00 -5.24 -5.73
CA GLY A 384 8.98 -4.43 -4.51
C GLY A 384 7.64 -4.45 -3.76
N TYR A 385 6.90 -5.56 -3.82
CA TYR A 385 5.62 -5.75 -3.13
C TYR A 385 5.56 -7.12 -2.45
N PHE A 386 4.84 -7.21 -1.35
CA PHE A 386 4.69 -8.46 -0.59
C PHE A 386 3.90 -9.50 -1.38
N SER A 387 4.46 -10.69 -1.50
CA SER A 387 3.86 -11.79 -2.23
C SER A 387 4.27 -13.13 -1.62
N PRO A 388 3.79 -13.45 -0.40
CA PRO A 388 4.10 -14.69 0.27
C PRO A 388 3.46 -15.87 -0.47
N GLN A 389 4.13 -17.03 -0.44
CA GLN A 389 3.57 -18.27 -0.96
C GLN A 389 2.51 -18.83 -0.04
N GLN A 390 2.57 -18.46 1.23
CA GLN A 390 1.52 -18.71 2.19
C GLN A 390 1.43 -17.56 3.20
N PHE A 391 0.22 -17.05 3.43
CA PHE A 391 -0.12 -16.18 4.53
C PHE A 391 -1.44 -16.64 5.15
N VAL A 392 -1.46 -16.79 6.46
CA VAL A 392 -2.63 -17.15 7.24
C VAL A 392 -2.73 -16.23 8.44
N SER A 393 -3.89 -15.68 8.69
CA SER A 393 -4.16 -14.98 9.94
C SER A 393 -5.53 -15.30 10.50
N VAL A 394 -5.63 -15.33 11.83
CA VAL A 394 -6.89 -15.41 12.57
C VAL A 394 -6.90 -14.30 13.60
N ALA A 395 -7.94 -13.48 13.59
CA ALA A 395 -8.04 -12.29 14.40
C ALA A 395 -9.43 -12.11 15.00
N MET A 396 -9.49 -11.45 16.16
CA MET A 396 -10.72 -11.10 16.85
C MET A 396 -10.95 -9.57 16.76
N PRO A 397 -11.74 -9.12 15.79
CA PRO A 397 -12.13 -7.71 15.67
C PRO A 397 -13.24 -7.38 16.68
N VAL A 398 -13.09 -6.20 17.30
CA VAL A 398 -14.11 -5.57 18.14
C VAL A 398 -14.31 -4.15 17.63
N SER A 399 -15.53 -3.73 17.41
CA SER A 399 -15.84 -2.35 17.01
C SER A 399 -17.05 -1.80 17.75
N TYR A 400 -16.94 -0.54 18.15
CA TYR A 400 -18.03 0.22 18.71
C TYR A 400 -18.32 1.44 17.85
N THR A 401 -19.56 1.59 17.44
CA THR A 401 -20.06 2.73 16.67
C THR A 401 -21.11 3.46 17.50
N LYS A 402 -20.96 4.77 17.58
CA LYS A 402 -21.94 5.66 18.20
C LYS A 402 -22.33 6.74 17.22
N GLU A 403 -23.60 6.77 16.86
CA GLU A 403 -24.16 7.75 15.94
C GLU A 403 -25.22 8.59 16.64
N ARG A 404 -25.17 9.91 16.44
CA ARG A 404 -26.14 10.87 16.90
C ARG A 404 -26.52 11.79 15.75
N GLU A 405 -27.47 12.65 15.95
CA GLU A 405 -27.97 13.56 14.92
C GLU A 405 -26.84 14.34 14.21
N HIS A 406 -25.91 14.86 14.98
CA HIS A 406 -24.86 15.74 14.45
C HIS A 406 -23.46 15.12 14.41
N TRP A 407 -23.26 13.93 14.94
CA TRP A 407 -21.94 13.31 14.94
C TRP A 407 -21.99 11.78 14.89
N LEU A 408 -20.91 11.22 14.34
CA LEU A 408 -20.61 9.79 14.32
C LEU A 408 -19.22 9.59 14.92
N ALA A 409 -19.09 8.63 15.81
CA ALA A 409 -17.79 8.14 16.28
C ALA A 409 -17.74 6.62 16.12
N LYS A 410 -16.61 6.11 15.65
CA LYS A 410 -16.35 4.68 15.58
C LYS A 410 -14.95 4.39 16.12
N ALA A 411 -14.85 3.45 17.02
CA ALA A 411 -13.60 2.88 17.50
C ALA A 411 -13.57 1.40 17.14
N GLY A 412 -12.44 0.93 16.61
CA GLY A 412 -12.22 -0.45 16.26
C GLY A 412 -10.85 -0.91 16.73
N PHE A 413 -10.75 -2.16 17.14
CA PHE A 413 -9.51 -2.83 17.52
C PHE A 413 -9.58 -4.28 17.10
N SER A 414 -8.45 -4.85 16.69
CA SER A 414 -8.34 -6.29 16.44
C SER A 414 -7.00 -6.79 16.91
N ILE A 415 -7.00 -7.99 17.51
CA ILE A 415 -5.80 -8.75 17.86
C ILE A 415 -5.90 -10.12 17.20
N GLY A 416 -4.79 -10.63 16.69
CA GLY A 416 -4.76 -11.93 16.05
C GLY A 416 -3.38 -12.54 15.97
N VAL A 417 -3.35 -13.78 15.52
CA VAL A 417 -2.13 -14.52 15.20
C VAL A 417 -2.01 -14.61 13.70
N GLN A 418 -0.79 -14.51 13.20
CA GLN A 418 -0.48 -14.64 11.79
C GLN A 418 0.73 -15.52 11.57
N HIS A 419 0.75 -16.17 10.43
CA HIS A 419 1.90 -16.90 9.91
C HIS A 419 2.06 -16.61 8.44
N TYR A 420 3.29 -16.40 7.97
CA TYR A 420 3.61 -16.36 6.56
C TYR A 420 4.86 -17.16 6.26
N SER A 421 4.92 -17.67 5.03
CA SER A 421 6.13 -18.22 4.43
C SER A 421 6.36 -17.65 3.04
N GLU A 422 7.61 -17.40 2.72
CA GLU A 422 8.11 -16.90 1.46
C GLU A 422 9.20 -17.83 0.95
N ASP A 423 9.07 -18.26 -0.29
CA ASP A 423 10.08 -19.08 -0.95
C ASP A 423 11.31 -18.23 -1.33
N SER A 424 12.44 -18.91 -1.52
CA SER A 424 13.63 -18.26 -2.08
C SER A 424 13.34 -17.68 -3.45
N SER A 425 13.89 -16.48 -3.74
CA SER A 425 13.67 -15.80 -5.01
C SER A 425 14.97 -15.55 -5.75
N PRO A 426 15.04 -15.74 -7.08
CA PRO A 426 16.20 -15.34 -7.88
C PRO A 426 16.48 -13.84 -7.71
N ILE A 427 17.74 -13.43 -7.76
CA ILE A 427 18.09 -11.98 -7.74
C ILE A 427 17.49 -11.31 -8.99
N PHE A 428 17.60 -11.94 -10.17
CA PHE A 428 17.12 -11.40 -11.45
C PHE A 428 16.05 -12.31 -12.09
N PRO A 429 14.80 -12.31 -11.58
CA PRO A 429 13.79 -13.31 -11.94
C PRO A 429 13.29 -13.21 -13.40
N ASN A 430 13.52 -12.10 -14.10
CA ASN A 430 13.14 -11.91 -15.50
C ASN A 430 14.34 -11.65 -16.44
N ASN A 431 15.57 -11.80 -15.94
CA ASN A 431 16.79 -11.67 -16.74
C ASN A 431 17.69 -12.91 -16.59
N PRO A 432 17.47 -13.96 -17.39
CA PRO A 432 18.23 -15.21 -17.28
C PRO A 432 19.74 -15.03 -17.43
N ALA A 433 20.19 -14.10 -18.28
CA ALA A 433 21.62 -13.86 -18.49
C ALA A 433 22.27 -13.25 -17.24
N ALA A 434 21.64 -12.24 -16.63
CA ALA A 434 22.13 -11.65 -15.37
C ALA A 434 22.05 -12.67 -14.22
N GLN A 435 21.02 -13.50 -14.17
CA GLN A 435 20.90 -14.56 -13.16
C GLN A 435 22.01 -15.60 -13.34
N GLN A 436 22.31 -16.06 -14.56
CA GLN A 436 23.38 -16.99 -14.82
C GLN A 436 24.76 -16.41 -14.46
N ALA A 437 24.97 -15.12 -14.70
CA ALA A 437 26.21 -14.44 -14.30
C ALA A 437 26.38 -14.44 -12.79
N ILE A 438 25.35 -14.05 -12.02
CA ILE A 438 25.45 -14.04 -10.55
C ILE A 438 25.53 -15.45 -9.98
N ASP A 439 24.90 -16.45 -10.59
CA ASP A 439 25.05 -17.88 -10.23
C ASP A 439 26.51 -18.33 -10.41
N SER A 440 27.18 -17.87 -11.46
CA SER A 440 28.60 -18.18 -11.72
C SER A 440 29.51 -17.52 -10.66
N TYR A 441 29.22 -16.29 -10.25
CA TYR A 441 29.97 -15.63 -9.18
C TYR A 441 29.74 -16.33 -7.84
N ALA A 442 28.53 -16.75 -7.52
CA ALA A 442 28.23 -17.50 -6.31
C ALA A 442 28.88 -18.89 -6.27
N ALA A 443 29.13 -19.50 -7.44
CA ALA A 443 29.91 -20.74 -7.55
C ALA A 443 31.40 -20.52 -7.33
N ALA A 444 31.91 -19.32 -7.65
CA ALA A 444 33.31 -18.95 -7.44
C ALA A 444 33.59 -18.48 -5.99
N ASP A 445 32.64 -17.83 -5.35
CA ASP A 445 32.74 -17.32 -3.99
C ASP A 445 31.40 -17.49 -3.24
N ASN A 446 31.40 -18.27 -2.17
CA ASN A 446 30.21 -18.63 -1.39
C ASN A 446 29.62 -17.45 -0.57
N THR A 447 30.28 -16.30 -0.55
CA THR A 447 29.76 -15.07 0.06
C THR A 447 28.87 -14.29 -0.89
N VAL A 448 28.86 -14.63 -2.17
CA VAL A 448 27.95 -14.06 -3.18
C VAL A 448 26.59 -14.75 -3.10
N LEU A 449 25.54 -13.95 -2.93
CA LEU A 449 24.16 -14.43 -2.94
C LEU A 449 23.61 -14.37 -4.36
N ALA A 450 23.28 -15.52 -4.94
CA ALA A 450 22.59 -15.62 -6.22
C ALA A 450 21.06 -15.65 -6.09
N ARG A 451 20.57 -15.86 -4.89
CA ARG A 451 19.14 -15.91 -4.57
C ARG A 451 18.90 -15.25 -3.22
N TYR A 452 17.75 -14.64 -3.07
CA TYR A 452 17.23 -14.25 -1.75
C TYR A 452 16.72 -15.48 -1.02
N ASP A 453 17.00 -15.55 0.27
CA ASP A 453 16.60 -16.67 1.10
C ASP A 453 15.09 -16.75 1.30
N SER A 454 14.60 -17.95 1.56
CA SER A 454 13.25 -18.17 2.05
C SER A 454 13.08 -17.59 3.46
N ALA A 455 11.87 -17.19 3.79
CA ALA A 455 11.55 -16.67 5.12
C ALA A 455 10.24 -17.25 5.62
N SER A 456 10.18 -17.51 6.91
CA SER A 456 8.94 -17.93 7.57
C SER A 456 8.85 -17.29 8.95
N LYS A 457 7.68 -16.76 9.29
CA LYS A 457 7.49 -16.09 10.57
C LYS A 457 6.06 -16.27 11.09
N THR A 458 5.95 -16.53 12.38
CA THR A 458 4.70 -16.47 13.14
C THR A 458 4.77 -15.30 14.11
N GLY A 459 3.67 -14.59 14.28
CA GLY A 459 3.62 -13.43 15.16
C GLY A 459 2.21 -13.01 15.53
N ILE A 460 2.13 -12.00 16.40
CA ILE A 460 0.89 -11.35 16.78
C ILE A 460 0.72 -10.11 15.92
N GLY A 461 -0.47 -9.92 15.38
CA GLY A 461 -0.88 -8.72 14.67
C GLY A 461 -1.93 -7.94 15.46
N LEU A 462 -1.87 -6.62 15.36
CA LEU A 462 -2.80 -5.69 15.96
C LEU A 462 -3.31 -4.71 14.90
N THR A 463 -4.60 -4.38 14.95
CA THR A 463 -5.12 -3.21 14.24
C THR A 463 -5.89 -2.29 15.17
N GLY A 464 -5.85 -1.01 14.87
CA GLY A 464 -6.64 0.01 15.55
C GLY A 464 -7.24 0.97 14.55
N GLN A 465 -8.46 1.42 14.78
CA GLN A 465 -9.14 2.42 13.96
C GLN A 465 -9.96 3.36 14.86
N LEU A 466 -9.84 4.65 14.61
CA LEU A 466 -10.68 5.69 15.20
C LEU A 466 -11.24 6.54 14.06
N LEU A 467 -12.54 6.78 14.06
CA LEU A 467 -13.21 7.66 13.11
C LEU A 467 -14.14 8.60 13.87
N GLY A 468 -14.10 9.86 13.52
CA GLY A 468 -15.04 10.87 13.97
C GLY A 468 -15.57 11.68 12.78
N GLU A 469 -16.87 11.89 12.71
CA GLU A 469 -17.53 12.75 11.72
C GLU A 469 -18.50 13.70 12.41
N TYR A 470 -18.46 14.96 12.05
CA TYR A 470 -19.47 15.95 12.42
C TYR A 470 -20.33 16.31 11.22
N LYS A 471 -21.64 16.23 11.40
CA LYS A 471 -22.67 16.49 10.38
C LYS A 471 -23.25 17.90 10.60
N PHE A 472 -22.97 18.80 9.67
CA PHE A 472 -23.51 20.14 9.66
C PHE A 472 -24.95 20.15 9.14
N ARG A 473 -25.71 21.21 9.49
CA ARG A 473 -27.02 21.46 8.87
C ARG A 473 -26.84 21.58 7.35
N GLY A 474 -27.82 21.07 6.58
CA GLY A 474 -27.76 21.07 5.11
C GLY A 474 -26.95 19.90 4.52
N GLY A 475 -26.59 18.89 5.32
CA GLY A 475 -25.99 17.64 4.86
C GLY A 475 -24.50 17.68 4.56
N SER A 476 -23.82 18.81 4.83
CA SER A 476 -22.35 18.88 4.81
C SER A 476 -21.75 18.11 5.99
N ALA A 477 -20.54 17.61 5.88
CA ALA A 477 -19.86 16.88 6.95
C ALA A 477 -18.35 17.12 6.92
N ALA A 478 -17.73 17.05 8.11
CA ALA A 478 -16.28 17.02 8.29
C ALA A 478 -15.92 15.83 9.16
N GLY A 479 -14.87 15.11 8.80
CA GLY A 479 -14.48 13.94 9.57
C GLY A 479 -12.98 13.67 9.50
N GLY A 480 -12.52 12.83 10.44
CA GLY A 480 -11.16 12.37 10.51
C GLY A 480 -11.11 10.88 10.85
N GLU A 481 -10.07 10.23 10.37
CA GLU A 481 -9.80 8.82 10.59
C GLU A 481 -8.33 8.62 10.93
N LEU A 482 -8.07 7.81 11.94
CA LEU A 482 -6.75 7.30 12.30
C LEU A 482 -6.79 5.78 12.19
N SER A 483 -5.78 5.15 11.59
CA SER A 483 -5.62 3.70 11.64
C SER A 483 -4.18 3.30 11.87
N LEU A 484 -4.02 2.19 12.57
CA LEU A 484 -2.78 1.48 12.84
C LEU A 484 -2.97 0.04 12.38
N ASP A 485 -1.94 -0.51 11.74
CA ASP A 485 -1.88 -1.91 11.34
C ASP A 485 -0.47 -2.46 11.55
N THR A 486 -0.39 -3.59 12.27
CA THR A 486 0.86 -4.35 12.49
C THR A 486 0.78 -5.79 11.99
N PHE A 487 -0.30 -6.17 11.31
CA PHE A 487 -0.36 -7.46 10.63
C PHE A 487 0.63 -7.49 9.47
N GLY A 488 1.25 -8.65 9.25
CA GLY A 488 2.38 -8.80 8.35
C GLY A 488 3.68 -8.43 9.05
N ILE A 489 4.52 -7.75 8.35
CA ILE A 489 5.88 -7.42 8.79
C ILE A 489 6.15 -5.91 8.77
N TYR A 490 5.10 -5.07 8.51
CA TYR A 490 5.15 -3.61 8.67
C TYR A 490 4.31 -3.13 9.83
N ASN A 491 4.70 -2.00 10.33
CA ASN A 491 3.79 -1.11 11.03
C ASN A 491 3.34 -0.05 10.03
N GLU A 492 2.05 0.04 9.80
CA GLU A 492 1.46 1.04 8.92
C GLU A 492 0.53 1.95 9.73
N TYR A 493 0.71 3.25 9.57
CA TYR A 493 -0.09 4.30 10.18
C TYR A 493 -0.74 5.11 9.08
N LYS A 494 -2.05 5.36 9.22
CA LYS A 494 -2.80 6.23 8.31
C LYS A 494 -3.54 7.29 9.11
N PHE A 495 -3.51 8.49 8.59
CA PHE A 495 -4.36 9.59 9.01
C PHE A 495 -5.11 10.11 7.80
N ARG A 496 -6.41 10.36 7.95
CA ARG A 496 -7.24 10.96 6.91
C ARG A 496 -8.12 12.03 7.53
N PHE A 497 -8.22 13.18 6.87
CA PHE A 497 -9.20 14.22 7.15
C PHE A 497 -10.02 14.45 5.88
N TYR A 498 -11.32 14.72 6.03
CA TYR A 498 -12.18 15.00 4.88
C TYR A 498 -13.26 16.02 5.21
N LEU A 499 -13.67 16.73 4.15
CA LEU A 499 -14.79 17.65 4.13
C LEU A 499 -15.70 17.25 2.98
N ARG A 500 -16.98 17.17 3.24
CA ARG A 500 -18.02 16.96 2.23
C ARG A 500 -19.02 18.11 2.31
N ARG A 501 -19.25 18.78 1.20
CA ARG A 501 -20.24 19.85 1.09
C ARG A 501 -21.30 19.50 0.06
N ILE A 502 -22.57 19.54 0.48
CA ILE A 502 -23.73 19.45 -0.40
C ILE A 502 -24.07 20.87 -0.83
N LEU A 503 -24.12 21.09 -2.15
CA LEU A 503 -24.50 22.37 -2.74
C LEU A 503 -26.00 22.34 -2.99
N SER A 504 -26.83 22.58 -1.94
CA SER A 504 -28.27 22.74 -2.15
C SER A 504 -28.53 24.10 -2.78
N SER A 505 -29.23 24.14 -3.90
CA SER A 505 -29.90 25.38 -4.34
C SER A 505 -30.88 25.81 -3.24
N GLN A 506 -30.68 26.98 -2.68
CA GLN A 506 -31.66 27.61 -1.82
C GLN A 506 -33.01 27.77 -2.50
#